data_1049d5bf2c969e8e34ebb03adfb9a0b6
#
_entry.id   1049d5bf2c969e8e34ebb03adfb9a0b6
#
_cell.length_a   1.000
_cell.length_b   1.000
_cell.length_c   1.000
_cell.angle_alpha   90.00
_cell.angle_beta   90.00
_cell.angle_gamma   90.00
#
_symmetry.space_group_name_H-M   'P 1'
#
loop_
_entity.id
_entity.type
_entity.pdbx_description
1 polymer ?
#
loop_
_entity_poly.entity_id
_entity_poly.type
_entity_poly.pdbx_seq_one_letter_code
_entity_poly.pdbx_strand_id
1 'polypeptide(L)'
;MKTAQSSEQAIPRRQAKAKITVESSEAKPYDETAQPGLVYVRLRETFSGDMEGSSPVRALEVRGADRRATLVSVQRFTGTLGGRQGTFVLQGSETVTGGRIEATWFVVPGSGTGDLARLRGEGGFEGEFGKGSEGWLDYWFE
;
A
#
# COMPACT_ATOMS: atom_id res chain seq x y z
N MET A 1 10.04 35.67 -18.60
CA MET A 1 9.52 35.15 -18.35
C MET A 1 9.15 34.63 -17.99
N LYS A 2 9.05 34.21 -17.78
CA LYS A 2 8.53 33.41 -17.39
C LYS A 2 7.68 32.94 -17.35
N THR A 3 7.29 32.91 -17.31
CA THR A 3 6.55 32.43 -17.15
C THR A 3 5.90 31.54 -17.45
N ALA A 4 5.41 31.75 -17.48
CA ALA A 4 4.79 30.57 -18.03
C ALA A 4 5.32 29.29 -17.45
N GLN A 5 6.45 29.33 -17.00
CA GLN A 5 7.00 28.14 -16.44
C GLN A 5 6.26 27.66 -15.21
N SER A 6 5.53 28.51 -14.56
CA SER A 6 4.82 28.04 -13.37
C SER A 6 3.79 26.98 -13.70
N SER A 7 3.08 27.14 -14.80
CA SER A 7 2.09 26.13 -15.17
C SER A 7 2.77 24.87 -15.67
N GLU A 8 3.92 25.01 -16.27
CA GLU A 8 4.65 23.84 -16.76
C GLU A 8 5.14 22.96 -15.65
N GLN A 9 5.36 23.54 -14.51
CA GLN A 9 5.86 22.78 -13.37
C GLN A 9 4.76 22.12 -12.59
N ALA A 10 3.53 22.48 -12.90
CA ALA A 10 2.40 21.90 -12.18
C ALA A 10 2.05 20.55 -12.79
N ILE A 11 2.49 19.49 -12.15
CA ILE A 11 2.07 18.15 -12.52
C ILE A 11 0.75 17.89 -11.83
N PRO A 12 -0.32 17.60 -12.58
CA PRO A 12 -1.60 17.33 -11.96
C PRO A 12 -1.50 16.14 -10.99
N ARG A 13 -1.99 16.34 -9.79
CA ARG A 13 -2.08 15.28 -8.80
C ARG A 13 -3.53 14.95 -8.57
N ARG A 14 -3.78 13.68 -8.36
CA ARG A 14 -5.11 13.16 -8.09
C ARG A 14 -5.07 12.36 -6.82
N GLN A 15 -6.21 12.21 -6.18
CA GLN A 15 -6.33 11.38 -5.02
C GLN A 15 -7.28 10.23 -5.32
N ALA A 16 -6.84 9.02 -5.03
CA ALA A 16 -7.65 7.83 -5.10
C ALA A 16 -7.96 7.37 -3.69
N LYS A 17 -9.16 6.86 -3.47
CA LYS A 17 -9.56 6.25 -2.21
C LYS A 17 -10.11 4.88 -2.50
N ALA A 18 -9.83 3.95 -1.61
CA ALA A 18 -10.26 2.58 -1.79
C ALA A 18 -10.54 1.92 -0.46
N LYS A 19 -11.48 1.00 -0.48
CA LYS A 19 -11.71 0.08 0.63
C LYS A 19 -10.87 -1.16 0.35
N ILE A 20 -10.14 -1.62 1.36
CA ILE A 20 -9.24 -2.75 1.24
C ILE A 20 -9.73 -3.87 2.13
N THR A 21 -9.88 -5.05 1.54
CA THR A 21 -10.34 -6.25 2.25
C THR A 21 -9.26 -7.31 2.15
N VAL A 22 -8.92 -7.93 3.28
CA VAL A 22 -7.99 -9.06 3.29
C VAL A 22 -8.79 -10.32 3.01
N GLU A 23 -8.50 -10.97 1.89
CA GLU A 23 -9.19 -12.17 1.46
C GLU A 23 -8.59 -13.43 2.10
N SER A 24 -7.29 -13.42 2.30
CA SER A 24 -6.60 -14.52 2.94
C SER A 24 -5.33 -14.02 3.58
N SER A 25 -4.90 -14.70 4.64
CA SER A 25 -3.66 -14.33 5.31
C SER A 25 -3.00 -15.57 5.90
N GLU A 26 -1.68 -15.55 5.93
CA GLU A 26 -0.87 -16.62 6.49
C GLU A 26 0.35 -15.96 7.12
N ALA A 27 0.66 -16.37 8.35
CA ALA A 27 1.80 -15.82 9.07
C ALA A 27 2.67 -17.00 9.53
N LYS A 28 3.97 -16.86 9.34
CA LYS A 28 4.91 -17.91 9.72
C LYS A 28 6.06 -17.30 10.50
N PRO A 29 6.13 -17.54 11.82
CA PRO A 29 7.29 -17.11 12.60
C PRO A 29 8.55 -17.77 12.08
N TYR A 30 9.62 -17.01 11.95
CA TYR A 30 10.89 -17.57 11.51
C TYR A 30 12.03 -17.27 12.47
N ASP A 31 11.81 -16.45 13.48
CA ASP A 31 12.77 -16.23 14.55
C ASP A 31 12.02 -15.90 15.82
N GLU A 32 11.99 -16.88 16.73
CA GLU A 32 11.32 -16.72 18.02
C GLU A 32 12.33 -16.84 19.17
N THR A 33 13.60 -16.60 18.88
CA THR A 33 14.64 -16.76 19.89
C THR A 33 14.60 -15.69 20.98
N ALA A 34 13.92 -14.57 20.71
CA ALA A 34 13.79 -13.48 21.65
C ALA A 34 12.53 -12.69 21.33
N GLN A 35 12.12 -11.81 22.22
CA GLN A 35 11.08 -10.83 21.99
C GLN A 35 11.71 -9.51 21.58
N PRO A 36 11.20 -8.82 20.54
CA PRO A 36 10.08 -9.22 19.69
C PRO A 36 10.46 -10.32 18.70
N GLY A 37 9.48 -11.16 18.34
CA GLY A 37 9.68 -12.20 17.35
C GLY A 37 9.60 -11.67 15.94
N LEU A 38 10.14 -12.45 15.00
CA LEU A 38 10.13 -12.09 13.58
C LEU A 38 9.24 -13.05 12.82
N VAL A 39 8.35 -12.49 11.98
CA VAL A 39 7.30 -13.26 11.32
C VAL A 39 7.24 -12.90 9.85
N TYR A 40 7.12 -13.90 9.00
CA TYR A 40 6.86 -13.74 7.58
C TYR A 40 5.34 -13.79 7.35
N VAL A 41 4.80 -12.80 6.61
CA VAL A 41 3.36 -12.68 6.41
C VAL A 41 3.05 -12.67 4.92
N ARG A 42 2.02 -13.41 4.54
CA ARG A 42 1.49 -13.43 3.18
C ARG A 42 0.02 -13.08 3.26
N LEU A 43 -0.39 -12.11 2.46
CA LEU A 43 -1.79 -11.72 2.38
C LEU A 43 -2.22 -11.66 0.93
N ARG A 44 -3.53 -11.76 0.73
CA ARG A 44 -4.15 -11.39 -0.52
C ARG A 44 -5.21 -10.37 -0.21
N GLU A 45 -5.14 -9.23 -0.90
CA GLU A 45 -6.07 -8.13 -0.69
C GLU A 45 -6.87 -7.82 -1.94
N THR A 46 -8.09 -7.35 -1.73
CA THR A 46 -8.90 -6.79 -2.80
C THR A 46 -9.20 -5.34 -2.47
N PHE A 47 -9.29 -4.54 -3.53
CA PHE A 47 -9.51 -3.10 -3.44
C PHE A 47 -10.79 -2.76 -4.18
N SER A 48 -11.59 -1.87 -3.63
CA SER A 48 -12.78 -1.33 -4.32
C SER A 48 -12.83 0.17 -4.13
N GLY A 49 -13.32 0.87 -5.15
CA GLY A 49 -13.39 2.32 -5.16
C GLY A 49 -12.61 2.90 -6.33
N ASP A 50 -11.87 3.98 -6.08
CA ASP A 50 -11.03 4.58 -7.11
C ASP A 50 -9.88 3.68 -7.53
N MET A 51 -9.49 2.75 -6.66
CA MET A 51 -8.59 1.65 -6.99
C MET A 51 -9.43 0.39 -6.92
N GLU A 52 -9.48 -0.35 -8.02
CA GLU A 52 -10.27 -1.56 -8.09
C GLU A 52 -9.42 -2.70 -8.62
N GLY A 53 -9.24 -3.74 -7.82
CA GLY A 53 -8.39 -4.84 -8.22
C GLY A 53 -7.93 -5.68 -7.04
N SER A 54 -6.80 -6.35 -7.22
CA SER A 54 -6.29 -7.25 -6.20
C SER A 54 -4.77 -7.16 -6.11
N SER A 55 -4.25 -7.69 -5.01
CA SER A 55 -2.84 -7.57 -4.72
C SER A 55 -2.39 -8.70 -3.80
N PRO A 56 -1.40 -9.50 -4.20
CA PRO A 56 -0.70 -10.36 -3.26
C PRO A 56 0.30 -9.50 -2.48
N VAL A 57 0.33 -9.69 -1.17
CA VAL A 57 1.18 -8.90 -0.28
C VAL A 57 2.17 -9.83 0.41
N ARG A 58 3.41 -9.38 0.53
CA ARG A 58 4.42 -10.03 1.34
C ARG A 58 4.94 -9.03 2.35
N ALA A 59 5.07 -9.46 3.60
CA ALA A 59 5.52 -8.56 4.65
C ALA A 59 6.42 -9.28 5.63
N LEU A 60 7.27 -8.50 6.26
CA LEU A 60 8.07 -8.95 7.38
C LEU A 60 7.60 -8.18 8.60
N GLU A 61 7.24 -8.92 9.64
CA GLU A 61 6.65 -8.36 10.85
C GLU A 61 7.59 -8.53 12.03
N VAL A 62 7.75 -7.44 12.79
CA VAL A 62 8.39 -7.50 14.10
C VAL A 62 7.23 -7.50 15.09
N ARG A 63 7.00 -8.67 15.70
CA ARG A 63 5.83 -8.89 16.55
C ARG A 63 6.20 -8.74 18.02
N GLY A 64 5.74 -7.65 18.62
CA GLY A 64 5.98 -7.38 20.02
C GLY A 64 4.87 -7.91 20.91
N ALA A 65 4.96 -7.53 22.18
CA ALA A 65 3.94 -7.86 23.18
C ALA A 65 2.77 -6.90 23.06
N ASP A 66 1.66 -7.22 23.74
CA ASP A 66 0.50 -6.35 23.89
C ASP A 66 -0.11 -5.94 22.55
N ARG A 67 -0.13 -6.90 21.58
CA ARG A 67 -0.74 -6.68 20.28
C ARG A 67 -0.10 -5.51 19.53
N ARG A 68 1.18 -5.32 19.72
CA ARG A 68 1.96 -4.30 19.01
C ARG A 68 2.87 -4.96 18.00
N ALA A 69 2.96 -4.37 16.83
CA ALA A 69 3.82 -4.89 15.79
C ALA A 69 4.18 -3.77 14.81
N THR A 70 5.28 -3.96 14.11
CA THR A 70 5.62 -3.13 12.95
C THR A 70 5.89 -4.06 11.78
N LEU A 71 5.63 -3.58 10.59
CA LEU A 71 5.83 -4.37 9.37
C LEU A 71 6.45 -3.52 8.27
N VAL A 72 7.12 -4.18 7.35
CA VAL A 72 7.47 -3.62 6.05
C VAL A 72 6.85 -4.54 5.01
N SER A 73 6.34 -3.96 3.93
CA SER A 73 5.56 -4.75 2.97
C SER A 73 5.82 -4.33 1.54
N VAL A 74 5.62 -5.27 0.62
CA VAL A 74 5.61 -5.01 -0.81
C VAL A 74 4.43 -5.76 -1.40
N GLN A 75 3.80 -5.13 -2.40
CA GLN A 75 2.68 -5.76 -3.08
C GLN A 75 2.57 -5.23 -4.51
N ARG A 76 2.18 -6.10 -5.42
CA ARG A 76 1.91 -5.71 -6.80
C ARG A 76 0.39 -5.64 -6.98
N PHE A 77 -0.10 -4.44 -7.15
CA PHE A 77 -1.50 -4.20 -7.43
C PHE A 77 -1.77 -4.45 -8.92
N THR A 78 -2.86 -5.13 -9.20
CA THR A 78 -3.33 -5.37 -10.57
C THR A 78 -4.78 -4.93 -10.63
N GLY A 79 -5.09 -4.01 -11.52
CA GLY A 79 -6.47 -3.53 -11.66
C GLY A 79 -6.53 -2.16 -12.28
N THR A 80 -7.47 -1.34 -11.81
CA THR A 80 -7.66 0.01 -12.32
C THR A 80 -7.41 1.03 -11.23
N LEU A 81 -6.87 2.16 -11.64
CA LEU A 81 -6.66 3.34 -10.79
C LEU A 81 -7.20 4.52 -11.56
N GLY A 82 -8.29 5.10 -11.05
CA GLY A 82 -8.92 6.23 -11.71
C GLY A 82 -9.34 5.93 -13.15
N GLY A 83 -9.74 4.68 -13.40
CA GLY A 83 -10.15 4.25 -14.73
C GLY A 83 -9.03 3.77 -15.64
N ARG A 84 -7.77 3.89 -15.22
CA ARG A 84 -6.62 3.42 -16.01
C ARG A 84 -6.22 2.02 -15.56
N GLN A 85 -5.99 1.13 -16.49
CA GLN A 85 -5.71 -0.27 -16.20
C GLN A 85 -4.23 -0.58 -16.28
N GLY A 86 -3.74 -1.36 -15.32
CA GLY A 86 -2.34 -1.79 -15.31
C GLY A 86 -1.96 -2.39 -13.97
N THR A 87 -0.65 -2.43 -13.73
CA THR A 87 -0.10 -2.91 -12.46
C THR A 87 0.92 -1.91 -11.94
N PHE A 88 1.15 -1.94 -10.65
CA PHE A 88 2.24 -1.17 -10.03
C PHE A 88 2.56 -1.78 -8.67
N VAL A 89 3.71 -1.43 -8.14
CA VAL A 89 4.16 -1.95 -6.85
C VAL A 89 4.02 -0.88 -5.79
N LEU A 90 3.40 -1.24 -4.67
CA LEU A 90 3.36 -0.42 -3.47
C LEU A 90 4.34 -1.01 -2.46
N GLN A 91 5.11 -0.15 -1.85
CA GLN A 91 6.01 -0.49 -0.77
C GLN A 91 5.59 0.28 0.46
N GLY A 92 5.45 -0.39 1.59
CA GLY A 92 4.86 0.23 2.75
C GLY A 92 5.52 -0.11 4.06
N SER A 93 5.13 0.68 5.06
CA SER A 93 5.51 0.46 6.45
C SER A 93 4.25 0.57 7.27
N GLU A 94 4.04 -0.40 8.18
CA GLU A 94 2.83 -0.50 8.96
C GLU A 94 3.14 -0.54 10.43
N THR A 95 2.23 0.04 11.24
CA THR A 95 2.29 -0.01 12.70
C THR A 95 0.96 -0.55 13.19
N VAL A 96 1.02 -1.54 14.06
CA VAL A 96 -0.16 -2.15 14.68
C VAL A 96 -0.13 -1.85 16.17
N THR A 97 -1.25 -1.34 16.67
CA THR A 97 -1.40 -1.05 18.08
C THR A 97 -2.81 -1.44 18.50
N GLY A 98 -2.91 -2.51 19.32
CA GLY A 98 -4.19 -2.90 19.87
C GLY A 98 -5.26 -3.28 18.87
N GLY A 99 -4.89 -3.82 17.73
CA GLY A 99 -5.86 -4.21 16.70
C GLY A 99 -6.10 -3.15 15.64
N ARG A 100 -5.53 -1.96 15.83
CA ARG A 100 -5.60 -0.90 14.83
C ARG A 100 -4.31 -0.88 14.03
N ILE A 101 -4.43 -0.76 12.71
CA ILE A 101 -3.29 -0.71 11.82
C ILE A 101 -3.26 0.64 11.09
N GLU A 102 -2.08 1.21 11.01
CA GLU A 102 -1.84 2.45 10.26
C GLU A 102 -0.62 2.24 9.40
N ALA A 103 -0.66 2.76 8.18
CA ALA A 103 0.40 2.51 7.22
C ALA A 103 0.67 3.73 6.36
N THR A 104 1.92 3.82 5.90
CA THR A 104 2.28 4.69 4.79
C THR A 104 2.80 3.81 3.67
N TRP A 105 2.55 4.20 2.44
CA TRP A 105 3.08 3.49 1.27
C TRP A 105 3.40 4.45 0.15
N PHE A 106 4.17 3.96 -0.81
CA PHE A 106 4.46 4.72 -2.01
C PHE A 106 4.53 3.79 -3.21
N VAL A 107 4.26 4.34 -4.38
CA VAL A 107 4.41 3.62 -5.64
C VAL A 107 5.90 3.58 -5.96
N VAL A 108 6.45 2.39 -6.15
CA VAL A 108 7.86 2.25 -6.50
C VAL A 108 8.07 2.83 -7.89
N PRO A 109 8.97 3.81 -8.04
CA PRO A 109 9.21 4.41 -9.35
C PRO A 109 9.59 3.38 -10.39
N GLY A 110 8.99 3.49 -11.57
CA GLY A 110 9.28 2.56 -12.66
C GLY A 110 8.52 1.25 -12.60
N SER A 111 7.64 1.06 -11.60
CA SER A 111 6.92 -0.19 -11.46
C SER A 111 5.59 -0.22 -12.22
N GLY A 112 5.12 0.90 -12.74
CA GLY A 112 3.84 0.96 -13.43
C GLY A 112 3.88 0.30 -14.79
N THR A 113 2.80 -0.39 -15.16
CA THR A 113 2.67 -1.02 -16.47
C THR A 113 1.32 -0.66 -17.09
N GLY A 114 1.18 -0.92 -18.38
CA GLY A 114 -0.05 -0.62 -19.10
C GLY A 114 -0.34 0.87 -19.09
N ASP A 115 -1.57 1.22 -18.80
CA ASP A 115 -1.97 2.62 -18.74
C ASP A 115 -1.48 3.32 -17.48
N LEU A 116 -0.79 2.57 -16.61
CA LEU A 116 -0.20 3.09 -15.38
C LEU A 116 1.32 3.23 -15.49
N ALA A 117 1.86 3.15 -16.70
CA ALA A 117 3.27 3.45 -16.91
C ALA A 117 3.56 4.88 -16.44
N ARG A 118 4.71 5.07 -15.80
CA ARG A 118 5.16 6.36 -15.26
C ARG A 118 4.41 6.82 -14.02
N LEU A 119 3.60 5.94 -13.44
CA LEU A 119 2.86 6.28 -12.21
C LEU A 119 3.81 6.55 -11.06
N ARG A 120 3.54 7.61 -10.34
CA ARG A 120 4.18 7.95 -9.07
C ARG A 120 3.07 8.20 -8.05
N GLY A 121 3.37 7.97 -6.79
CA GLY A 121 2.35 8.22 -5.78
C GLY A 121 2.81 7.89 -4.38
N GLU A 122 2.07 8.45 -3.42
CA GLU A 122 2.29 8.19 -2.00
C GLU A 122 0.97 8.32 -1.27
N GLY A 123 0.85 7.60 -0.16
CA GLY A 123 -0.36 7.61 0.62
C GLY A 123 -0.27 6.68 1.81
N GLY A 124 -1.33 5.95 2.06
CA GLY A 124 -1.35 5.03 3.18
C GLY A 124 -2.70 4.37 3.35
N PHE A 125 -2.85 3.70 4.48
CA PHE A 125 -4.15 3.13 4.83
C PHE A 125 -4.26 3.03 6.35
N GLU A 126 -5.49 2.90 6.83
CA GLU A 126 -5.74 2.66 8.24
C GLU A 126 -6.99 1.82 8.39
N GLY A 127 -7.05 1.06 9.47
CA GLY A 127 -8.19 0.20 9.72
C GLY A 127 -8.06 -0.57 11.02
N GLU A 128 -9.02 -1.45 11.22
CA GLU A 128 -9.03 -2.35 12.36
C GLU A 128 -9.07 -3.78 11.85
N PHE A 129 -8.38 -4.67 12.52
CA PHE A 129 -8.40 -6.08 12.15
C PHE A 129 -9.83 -6.61 12.12
N GLY A 130 -10.15 -7.33 11.05
CA GLY A 130 -11.46 -7.92 10.87
C GLY A 130 -12.50 -7.00 10.28
N LYS A 131 -12.17 -5.72 10.06
CA LYS A 131 -13.13 -4.74 9.53
C LYS A 131 -12.68 -4.11 8.22
N GLY A 132 -11.51 -4.52 7.70
CA GLY A 132 -10.96 -3.95 6.49
C GLY A 132 -10.28 -2.62 6.76
N SER A 133 -9.76 -2.03 5.71
CA SER A 133 -9.02 -0.78 5.81
C SER A 133 -9.51 0.22 4.77
N GLU A 134 -9.26 1.49 5.07
CA GLU A 134 -9.49 2.60 4.15
C GLU A 134 -8.14 3.07 3.67
N GLY A 135 -7.92 3.01 2.35
CA GLY A 135 -6.66 3.42 1.77
C GLY A 135 -6.80 4.66 0.91
N TRP A 136 -5.69 5.34 0.71
CA TRP A 136 -5.64 6.48 -0.18
C TRP A 136 -4.30 6.54 -0.88
N LEU A 137 -4.30 7.16 -2.06
CA LEU A 137 -3.10 7.36 -2.85
C LEU A 137 -3.19 8.70 -3.55
N ASP A 138 -2.23 9.57 -3.26
CA ASP A 138 -2.04 10.79 -4.02
C ASP A 138 -1.08 10.46 -5.14
N TYR A 139 -1.51 10.61 -6.39
CA TYR A 139 -0.72 10.09 -7.50
C TYR A 139 -0.64 11.07 -8.66
N TRP A 140 0.38 10.86 -9.49
CA TRP A 140 0.63 11.64 -10.68
C TRP A 140 1.41 10.78 -11.68
N PHE A 141 1.51 11.27 -12.90
CA PHE A 141 2.27 10.60 -13.95
C PHE A 141 3.43 11.50 -14.38
N GLU A 142 4.60 10.91 -14.52
CA GLU A 142 5.78 11.63 -14.99
C GLU A 142 5.74 11.91 -16.47
#